data_aa3ea7d82785786a8befe633d7c37da0
#
_entry.id   aa3ea7d82785786a8befe633d7c37da0
#
_cell.length_a   1.000
_cell.length_b   1.000
_cell.length_c   1.000
_cell.angle_alpha   90.00
_cell.angle_beta   90.00
_cell.angle_gamma   90.00
#
_symmetry.space_group_name_H-M   'P 1'
#
loop_
_entity.id
_entity.type
_entity.pdbx_description
1 polymer ?
#
loop_
_entity_poly.entity_id
_entity_poly.type
_entity_poly.pdbx_seq_one_letter_code
_entity_poly.pdbx_strand_id
1 'polypeptide(L)'
;AVSAGGTVLPMGELIAMAAQAHPYLAVFDKHTNEPLYLGRARRCASTSQRLMLFAMERGCTKPGCTVPAYYTQVHHAVADWAADGQTDITDLTLACGPDNRIVGPGGYRTRKRKDGRTEWLPPPQLDTGQARVNNYHHPERYLIPDEHTDTDASGDGDGDDCCNPPGDNDRDAS
;
A
#
# COMPACT_ATOMS: atom_id res chain seq x y z
N ALA A 1 -0.95 11.19 -20.08
CA ALA A 1 -0.26 10.12 -19.33
C ALA A 1 0.94 10.68 -18.58
N VAL A 2 1.38 9.98 -17.55
CA VAL A 2 2.57 10.36 -16.76
C VAL A 2 3.56 9.19 -16.84
N SER A 3 4.81 9.49 -17.19
CA SER A 3 5.89 8.50 -17.18
C SER A 3 6.34 8.18 -15.75
N ALA A 4 7.04 7.06 -15.55
CA ALA A 4 7.65 6.73 -14.26
C ALA A 4 8.73 7.73 -13.82
N GLY A 5 9.22 8.59 -14.72
CA GLY A 5 10.09 9.73 -14.42
C GLY A 5 9.34 11.01 -14.04
N GLY A 6 8.01 10.99 -13.97
CA GLY A 6 7.17 12.14 -13.63
C GLY A 6 6.88 13.09 -14.80
N THR A 7 7.30 12.75 -16.02
CA THR A 7 7.04 13.59 -17.20
C THR A 7 5.63 13.37 -17.71
N VAL A 8 4.89 14.45 -17.93
CA VAL A 8 3.58 14.42 -18.57
C VAL A 8 3.76 14.23 -20.09
N LEU A 9 3.16 13.18 -20.63
CA LEU A 9 3.22 12.86 -22.05
C LEU A 9 1.84 12.99 -22.70
N PRO A 10 1.74 13.59 -23.89
CA PRO A 10 0.55 13.51 -24.72
C PRO A 10 0.21 12.05 -25.04
N MET A 11 -1.07 11.71 -25.12
CA MET A 11 -1.49 10.34 -25.38
C MET A 11 -0.99 9.78 -26.70
N GLY A 12 -0.89 10.62 -27.75
CA GLY A 12 -0.37 10.22 -29.04
C GLY A 12 1.10 9.80 -28.99
N GLU A 13 1.93 10.51 -28.23
CA GLU A 13 3.34 10.14 -28.04
C GLU A 13 3.48 8.83 -27.26
N LEU A 14 2.66 8.64 -26.22
CA LEU A 14 2.63 7.40 -25.48
C LEU A 14 2.32 6.19 -26.37
N ILE A 15 1.31 6.31 -27.24
CA ILE A 15 0.93 5.25 -28.18
C ILE A 15 2.06 4.97 -29.18
N ALA A 16 2.71 6.03 -29.71
CA ALA A 16 3.84 5.88 -30.61
C ALA A 16 5.04 5.17 -29.95
N MET A 17 5.33 5.50 -28.71
CA MET A 17 6.37 4.83 -27.93
C MET A 17 6.01 3.36 -27.63
N ALA A 18 4.77 3.10 -27.25
CA ALA A 18 4.29 1.74 -26.95
C ALA A 18 4.35 0.82 -28.18
N ALA A 19 4.12 1.34 -29.38
CA ALA A 19 4.20 0.58 -30.61
C ALA A 19 5.62 0.05 -30.93
N GLN A 20 6.65 0.66 -30.38
CA GLN A 20 8.06 0.27 -30.58
C GLN A 20 8.67 -0.42 -29.35
N ALA A 21 7.93 -0.52 -28.25
CA ALA A 21 8.39 -1.11 -27.00
C ALA A 21 7.82 -2.53 -26.81
N HIS A 22 8.39 -3.27 -25.87
CA HIS A 22 7.76 -4.48 -25.33
C HIS A 22 6.85 -4.05 -24.18
N PRO A 23 5.54 -3.88 -24.40
CA PRO A 23 4.65 -3.38 -23.37
C PRO A 23 4.43 -4.44 -22.29
N TYR A 24 4.44 -4.01 -21.02
CA TYR A 24 3.95 -4.82 -19.91
C TYR A 24 2.53 -4.38 -19.59
N LEU A 25 1.62 -5.33 -19.52
CA LEU A 25 0.25 -5.09 -19.09
C LEU A 25 0.16 -5.34 -17.59
N ALA A 26 -0.13 -4.31 -16.81
CA ALA A 26 -0.48 -4.44 -15.41
C ALA A 26 -2.00 -4.49 -15.30
N VAL A 27 -2.51 -5.56 -14.71
CA VAL A 27 -3.94 -5.76 -14.48
C VAL A 27 -4.20 -5.69 -12.99
N PHE A 28 -5.16 -4.87 -12.62
CA PHE A 28 -5.59 -4.69 -11.23
C PHE A 28 -7.01 -5.26 -11.07
N ASP A 29 -7.29 -5.84 -9.92
CA ASP A 29 -8.66 -6.16 -9.57
C ASP A 29 -9.48 -4.87 -9.48
N LYS A 30 -10.66 -4.88 -10.10
CA LYS A 30 -11.51 -3.67 -10.21
C LYS A 30 -12.13 -3.25 -8.87
N HIS A 31 -12.25 -4.18 -7.93
CA HIS A 31 -12.88 -3.95 -6.63
C HIS A 31 -11.88 -3.75 -5.51
N THR A 32 -10.78 -4.51 -5.53
CA THR A 32 -9.78 -4.49 -4.45
C THR A 32 -8.53 -3.70 -4.79
N ASN A 33 -8.29 -3.40 -6.09
CA ASN A 33 -7.03 -2.84 -6.58
C ASN A 33 -5.80 -3.70 -6.22
N GLU A 34 -6.00 -4.98 -5.88
CA GLU A 34 -4.93 -5.88 -5.47
C GLU A 34 -4.10 -6.34 -6.67
N PRO A 35 -2.77 -6.25 -6.57
CA PRO A 35 -1.85 -6.78 -7.57
C PRO A 35 -1.59 -8.27 -7.36
N LEU A 36 -1.13 -8.94 -8.42
CA LEU A 36 -0.81 -10.37 -8.40
C LEU A 36 0.32 -10.71 -7.42
N TYR A 37 0.10 -11.76 -6.63
CA TYR A 37 0.99 -12.37 -5.65
C TYR A 37 2.23 -12.99 -6.31
N LEU A 38 3.42 -12.71 -5.74
CA LEU A 38 4.69 -13.38 -6.07
C LEU A 38 5.45 -13.62 -4.75
N GLY A 39 5.38 -14.83 -4.23
CA GLY A 39 5.85 -15.19 -2.90
C GLY A 39 7.35 -15.03 -2.60
N ARG A 40 7.72 -15.31 -1.35
CA ARG A 40 9.05 -15.16 -0.74
C ARG A 40 10.11 -16.07 -1.37
N ALA A 41 10.82 -15.60 -2.39
CA ALA A 41 11.99 -16.30 -2.92
C ALA A 41 13.29 -15.49 -2.81
N ARG A 42 13.22 -14.16 -2.68
CA ARG A 42 14.38 -13.25 -2.67
C ARG A 42 14.10 -12.00 -1.82
N ARG A 43 15.14 -11.48 -1.18
CA ARG A 43 15.09 -10.20 -0.46
C ARG A 43 14.75 -9.03 -1.38
N CYS A 44 15.28 -9.03 -2.59
CA CYS A 44 15.08 -7.94 -3.54
C CYS A 44 13.86 -8.21 -4.42
N ALA A 45 13.03 -7.20 -4.58
CA ALA A 45 11.90 -7.23 -5.50
C ALA A 45 12.36 -7.54 -6.93
N SER A 46 11.61 -8.39 -7.61
CA SER A 46 11.82 -8.71 -9.02
C SER A 46 11.54 -7.49 -9.91
N THR A 47 12.00 -7.53 -11.15
CA THR A 47 11.69 -6.49 -12.14
C THR A 47 10.18 -6.33 -12.33
N SER A 48 9.43 -7.43 -12.35
CA SER A 48 7.96 -7.40 -12.49
C SER A 48 7.28 -6.74 -11.30
N GLN A 49 7.72 -7.03 -10.06
CA GLN A 49 7.22 -6.35 -8.86
C GLN A 49 7.53 -4.85 -8.89
N ARG A 50 8.72 -4.46 -9.31
CA ARG A 50 9.09 -3.03 -9.44
C ARG A 50 8.21 -2.31 -10.47
N LEU A 51 7.98 -2.93 -11.63
CA LEU A 51 7.11 -2.35 -12.67
C LEU A 51 5.66 -2.21 -12.15
N MET A 52 5.18 -3.21 -11.42
CA MET A 52 3.86 -3.15 -10.81
C MET A 52 3.76 -2.01 -9.79
N LEU A 53 4.75 -1.89 -8.90
CA LEU A 53 4.81 -0.77 -7.93
C LEU A 53 4.87 0.59 -8.63
N PHE A 54 5.61 0.69 -9.75
CA PHE A 54 5.64 1.93 -10.53
C PHE A 54 4.27 2.29 -11.08
N ALA A 55 3.50 1.30 -11.54
CA ALA A 55 2.14 1.52 -12.03
C ALA A 55 1.17 1.88 -10.91
N MET A 56 1.30 1.25 -9.74
CA MET A 56 0.44 1.45 -8.58
C MET A 56 0.71 2.77 -7.87
N GLU A 57 1.96 3.03 -7.49
CA GLU A 57 2.32 4.10 -6.55
C GLU A 57 2.87 5.35 -7.25
N ARG A 58 3.39 5.21 -8.48
CA ARG A 58 3.88 6.28 -9.36
C ARG A 58 4.99 7.15 -8.78
N GLY A 59 5.33 6.99 -7.51
CA GLY A 59 6.36 7.74 -6.81
C GLY A 59 6.53 7.35 -5.36
N CYS A 60 7.32 8.12 -4.63
CA CYS A 60 7.54 7.92 -3.21
C CYS A 60 6.23 8.07 -2.43
N THR A 61 5.92 7.09 -1.58
CA THR A 61 4.65 7.03 -0.85
C THR A 61 4.63 7.84 0.44
N LYS A 62 5.78 8.43 0.84
CA LYS A 62 5.82 9.30 2.02
C LYS A 62 5.07 10.60 1.78
N PRO A 63 4.17 11.01 2.68
CA PRO A 63 3.43 12.27 2.58
C PRO A 63 4.33 13.47 2.30
N GLY A 64 3.95 14.29 1.33
CA GLY A 64 4.68 15.49 0.92
C GLY A 64 5.92 15.21 0.04
N CYS A 65 6.27 13.97 -0.24
CA CYS A 65 7.36 13.64 -1.16
C CYS A 65 6.87 13.67 -2.63
N THR A 66 7.62 14.35 -3.48
CA THR A 66 7.30 14.52 -4.91
C THR A 66 8.19 13.67 -5.84
N VAL A 67 9.06 12.82 -5.26
CA VAL A 67 10.03 12.01 -6.01
C VAL A 67 9.31 10.96 -6.84
N PRO A 68 9.43 10.96 -8.18
CA PRO A 68 8.77 10.02 -9.06
C PRO A 68 9.39 8.62 -8.97
N ALA A 69 8.66 7.60 -9.44
CA ALA A 69 8.98 6.18 -9.26
C ALA A 69 10.40 5.78 -9.68
N TYR A 70 10.94 6.35 -10.75
CA TYR A 70 12.30 6.02 -11.22
C TYR A 70 13.41 6.30 -10.19
N TYR A 71 13.20 7.26 -9.31
CA TYR A 71 14.19 7.65 -8.29
C TYR A 71 13.88 7.06 -6.92
N THR A 72 13.03 6.02 -6.89
CA THR A 72 12.66 5.33 -5.66
C THR A 72 13.32 3.96 -5.56
N GLN A 73 13.32 3.43 -4.36
CA GLN A 73 13.71 2.07 -4.00
C GLN A 73 12.47 1.30 -3.55
N VAL A 74 12.49 -0.02 -3.72
CA VAL A 74 11.46 -0.87 -3.12
C VAL A 74 11.75 -1.01 -1.62
N HIS A 75 10.75 -0.74 -0.82
CA HIS A 75 10.78 -0.82 0.63
C HIS A 75 9.76 -1.86 1.12
N HIS A 76 10.12 -2.65 2.14
CA HIS A 76 9.22 -3.58 2.81
C HIS A 76 8.35 -2.77 3.80
N ALA A 77 7.08 -2.58 3.47
CA ALA A 77 6.19 -1.66 4.20
C ALA A 77 5.57 -2.28 5.46
N VAL A 78 5.47 -3.62 5.54
CA VAL A 78 4.83 -4.32 6.66
C VAL A 78 5.87 -4.75 7.68
N ALA A 79 6.88 -5.51 7.27
CA ALA A 79 7.98 -5.93 8.11
C ALA A 79 9.27 -5.92 7.31
N ASP A 80 10.39 -5.51 7.93
CA ASP A 80 11.70 -5.60 7.28
C ASP A 80 12.04 -7.05 6.96
N TRP A 81 12.79 -7.26 5.89
CA TRP A 81 13.28 -8.60 5.52
C TRP A 81 14.03 -9.30 6.66
N ALA A 82 14.80 -8.55 7.44
CA ALA A 82 15.52 -9.05 8.61
C ALA A 82 14.59 -9.48 9.76
N ALA A 83 13.33 -9.03 9.74
CA ALA A 83 12.29 -9.38 10.69
C ALA A 83 11.21 -10.28 10.05
N ASP A 84 11.63 -11.20 9.19
CA ASP A 84 10.77 -12.15 8.46
C ASP A 84 9.74 -11.51 7.49
N GLY A 85 9.97 -10.27 7.07
CA GLY A 85 9.16 -9.59 6.06
C GLY A 85 9.12 -10.38 4.74
N GLN A 86 7.97 -10.37 4.11
CA GLN A 86 7.76 -11.02 2.81
C GLN A 86 8.12 -10.04 1.68
N THR A 87 8.65 -10.59 0.57
CA THR A 87 8.83 -9.80 -0.67
C THR A 87 7.62 -10.00 -1.57
N ASP A 88 6.43 -9.89 -0.98
CA ASP A 88 5.17 -9.93 -1.70
C ASP A 88 4.78 -8.53 -2.15
N ILE A 89 4.15 -8.43 -3.31
CA ILE A 89 3.77 -7.14 -3.88
C ILE A 89 2.84 -6.34 -2.95
N THR A 90 2.03 -7.02 -2.16
CA THR A 90 1.13 -6.45 -1.15
C THR A 90 1.87 -5.82 0.02
N ASP A 91 3.08 -6.29 0.32
CA ASP A 91 3.88 -5.85 1.46
C ASP A 91 4.97 -4.84 1.07
N LEU A 92 5.12 -4.61 -0.24
CA LEU A 92 6.12 -3.71 -0.79
C LEU A 92 5.54 -2.33 -1.08
N THR A 93 6.40 -1.32 -1.04
CA THR A 93 6.09 0.06 -1.39
C THR A 93 7.28 0.75 -2.03
N LEU A 94 7.06 1.96 -2.57
CA LEU A 94 8.13 2.81 -3.10
C LEU A 94 8.51 3.90 -2.09
N ALA A 95 9.80 4.00 -1.80
CA ALA A 95 10.37 5.08 -1.01
C ALA A 95 11.61 5.66 -1.70
N CYS A 96 11.77 6.97 -1.72
CA CYS A 96 13.03 7.56 -2.18
C CYS A 96 14.17 7.27 -1.19
N GLY A 97 15.42 7.40 -1.61
CA GLY A 97 16.57 7.05 -0.79
C GLY A 97 16.59 7.74 0.59
N PRO A 98 16.36 9.07 0.68
CA PRO A 98 16.23 9.77 1.95
C PRO A 98 15.12 9.21 2.83
N ASP A 99 13.91 9.02 2.29
CA ASP A 99 12.76 8.56 3.05
C ASP A 99 12.89 7.09 3.48
N ASN A 100 13.49 6.24 2.63
CA ASN A 100 13.77 4.85 3.00
C ASN A 100 14.70 4.73 4.22
N ARG A 101 15.66 5.67 4.37
CA ARG A 101 16.61 5.65 5.49
C ARG A 101 16.04 6.10 6.82
N ILE A 102 14.94 6.84 6.85
CA ILE A 102 14.31 7.28 8.10
C ILE A 102 13.36 6.26 8.71
N VAL A 103 13.11 5.15 8.00
CA VAL A 103 12.30 4.05 8.52
C VAL A 103 13.17 3.14 9.37
N GLY A 104 12.74 2.88 10.59
CA GLY A 104 13.45 2.01 11.51
C GLY A 104 13.22 2.33 12.98
N PRO A 105 13.96 1.69 13.89
CA PRO A 105 13.83 1.92 15.33
C PRO A 105 14.03 3.40 15.69
N GLY A 106 13.04 3.98 16.36
CA GLY A 106 13.04 5.40 16.73
C GLY A 106 12.74 6.38 15.60
N GLY A 107 12.62 5.92 14.37
CA GLY A 107 12.23 6.69 13.19
C GLY A 107 10.79 6.46 12.75
N TYR A 108 10.55 6.70 11.47
CA TYR A 108 9.25 6.39 10.87
C TYR A 108 9.00 4.88 10.82
N ARG A 109 7.72 4.53 10.86
CA ARG A 109 7.23 3.18 10.55
C ARG A 109 6.28 3.26 9.37
N THR A 110 6.17 2.16 8.64
CA THR A 110 5.23 2.03 7.52
C THR A 110 4.29 0.86 7.77
N ARG A 111 3.09 0.93 7.20
CA ARG A 111 2.15 -0.19 7.17
C ARG A 111 1.27 -0.09 5.94
N LYS A 112 0.71 -1.21 5.50
CA LYS A 112 -0.31 -1.23 4.46
C LYS A 112 -1.70 -1.04 5.07
N ARG A 113 -2.51 -0.20 4.44
CA ARG A 113 -3.93 -0.03 4.74
C ARG A 113 -4.76 -1.08 3.99
N LYS A 114 -6.02 -1.23 4.37
CA LYS A 114 -6.99 -2.12 3.69
C LYS A 114 -7.19 -1.77 2.20
N ASP A 115 -7.00 -0.51 1.85
CA ASP A 115 -7.07 -0.01 0.47
C ASP A 115 -5.76 -0.23 -0.34
N GLY A 116 -4.80 -0.99 0.21
CA GLY A 116 -3.50 -1.28 -0.40
C GLY A 116 -2.48 -0.14 -0.33
N ARG A 117 -2.85 1.04 0.16
CA ARG A 117 -1.95 2.20 0.26
C ARG A 117 -0.99 2.07 1.44
N THR A 118 0.16 2.70 1.31
CA THR A 118 1.15 2.73 2.38
C THR A 118 0.92 3.94 3.27
N GLU A 119 0.76 3.67 4.55
CA GLU A 119 0.67 4.68 5.59
C GLU A 119 2.02 4.86 6.28
N TRP A 120 2.42 6.11 6.48
CA TRP A 120 3.67 6.51 7.15
C TRP A 120 3.36 7.05 8.54
N LEU A 121 3.87 6.37 9.55
CA LEU A 121 3.68 6.70 10.95
C LEU A 121 4.94 7.39 11.47
N PRO A 122 4.91 8.70 11.77
CA PRO A 122 6.04 9.38 12.36
C PRO A 122 6.29 8.89 13.78
N PRO A 123 7.51 9.04 14.31
CA PRO A 123 7.77 8.82 15.72
C PRO A 123 7.02 9.88 16.55
N PRO A 124 6.67 9.58 17.83
CA PRO A 124 5.82 10.44 18.66
C PRO A 124 6.24 11.92 18.71
N GLN A 125 7.54 12.16 18.73
CA GLN A 125 8.09 13.54 18.80
C GLN A 125 7.91 14.34 17.50
N LEU A 126 7.61 13.69 16.39
CA LEU A 126 7.36 14.32 15.08
C LEU A 126 5.90 14.20 14.66
N ASP A 127 5.06 13.62 15.52
CA ASP A 127 3.64 13.44 15.23
C ASP A 127 2.85 14.69 15.58
N THR A 128 2.43 15.40 14.54
CA THR A 128 1.61 16.62 14.65
C THR A 128 0.19 16.41 14.11
N GLY A 129 -0.20 15.15 13.85
CA GLY A 129 -1.47 14.84 13.17
C GLY A 129 -1.42 15.07 11.66
N GLN A 130 -0.23 15.15 11.09
CA GLN A 130 -0.04 15.35 9.64
C GLN A 130 -0.57 14.18 8.81
N ALA A 131 -0.79 14.42 7.50
CA ALA A 131 -1.20 13.39 6.56
C ALA A 131 -0.29 12.15 6.64
N ARG A 132 -0.89 10.97 6.59
CA ARG A 132 -0.19 9.68 6.69
C ARG A 132 0.05 9.02 5.34
N VAL A 133 -0.65 9.46 4.31
CA VAL A 133 -0.65 8.88 2.97
C VAL A 133 -0.32 9.97 1.96
N ASN A 134 0.48 9.64 0.95
CA ASN A 134 0.83 10.58 -0.11
C ASN A 134 -0.19 10.54 -1.24
N ASN A 135 -0.86 11.64 -1.50
CA ASN A 135 -1.78 11.80 -2.63
C ASN A 135 -1.14 12.53 -3.83
N TYR A 136 0.10 13.02 -3.70
CA TYR A 136 0.76 13.82 -4.75
C TYR A 136 0.80 13.09 -6.10
N HIS A 137 1.12 11.80 -6.09
CA HIS A 137 1.22 10.99 -7.31
C HIS A 137 -0.14 10.43 -7.78
N HIS A 138 -1.23 10.75 -7.06
CA HIS A 138 -2.60 10.28 -7.30
C HIS A 138 -3.59 11.44 -7.32
N PRO A 139 -3.45 12.39 -8.28
CA PRO A 139 -4.30 13.59 -8.33
C PRO A 139 -5.78 13.24 -8.53
N GLU A 140 -6.09 12.10 -9.12
CA GLU A 140 -7.46 11.60 -9.28
C GLU A 140 -8.20 11.43 -7.94
N ARG A 141 -7.48 11.21 -6.86
CA ARG A 141 -8.06 11.02 -5.52
C ARG A 141 -8.58 12.32 -4.89
N TYR A 142 -8.12 13.46 -5.37
CA TYR A 142 -8.69 14.76 -4.96
C TYR A 142 -10.04 15.05 -5.64
N LEU A 143 -10.36 14.28 -6.69
CA LEU A 143 -11.60 14.44 -7.45
C LEU A 143 -12.69 13.45 -7.00
N ILE A 144 -12.33 12.43 -6.26
CA ILE A 144 -13.24 11.42 -5.73
C ILE A 144 -13.32 11.69 -4.21
N PRO A 145 -14.50 12.01 -3.66
CA PRO A 145 -14.66 12.08 -2.21
C PRO A 145 -14.23 10.76 -1.59
N ASP A 146 -13.38 10.81 -0.57
CA ASP A 146 -13.01 9.61 0.21
C ASP A 146 -14.29 9.10 0.90
N GLU A 147 -14.91 8.05 0.37
CA GLU A 147 -16.05 7.37 1.02
C GLU A 147 -15.64 6.66 2.33
N HIS A 148 -14.39 6.77 2.71
CA HIS A 148 -13.80 6.12 3.89
C HIS A 148 -13.12 7.10 4.85
N THR A 149 -13.63 8.31 4.99
CA THR A 149 -13.26 9.15 6.11
C THR A 149 -14.21 8.88 7.28
N ASP A 150 -13.63 8.28 8.33
CA ASP A 150 -14.07 8.38 9.71
C ASP A 150 -15.27 7.53 10.18
N THR A 151 -14.97 6.26 10.47
CA THR A 151 -15.64 5.58 11.58
C THR A 151 -14.65 4.78 12.45
N ASP A 152 -13.53 5.39 12.80
CA ASP A 152 -12.67 4.89 13.89
C ASP A 152 -12.54 5.98 14.97
N ALA A 153 -13.68 6.50 15.39
CA ALA A 153 -13.76 7.28 16.63
C ALA A 153 -14.82 6.64 17.53
N SER A 154 -14.32 6.08 18.63
CA SER A 154 -15.06 5.75 19.85
C SER A 154 -16.17 4.70 19.75
N GLY A 155 -15.88 3.58 20.38
CA GLY A 155 -16.83 2.54 20.74
C GLY A 155 -16.20 1.59 21.73
N ASP A 156 -15.73 2.11 22.88
CA ASP A 156 -15.69 1.31 24.10
C ASP A 156 -17.15 1.02 24.45
N GLY A 157 -17.56 -0.21 24.24
CA GLY A 157 -18.86 -0.73 24.54
C GLY A 157 -18.67 -2.13 25.06
N ASP A 158 -18.50 -2.27 26.36
CA ASP A 158 -18.77 -3.50 27.10
C ASP A 158 -20.15 -4.00 26.71
N GLY A 159 -20.23 -5.24 26.27
CA GLY A 159 -21.47 -5.89 25.90
C GLY A 159 -21.28 -7.39 25.94
N ASP A 160 -21.44 -7.91 27.12
CA ASP A 160 -21.58 -9.31 27.50
C ASP A 160 -22.48 -10.12 26.56
N ASP A 161 -22.11 -11.41 26.47
CA ASP A 161 -23.05 -12.53 26.52
C ASP A 161 -23.88 -12.78 25.25
N CYS A 162 -23.52 -13.82 24.53
CA CYS A 162 -24.46 -14.75 23.91
C CYS A 162 -23.75 -15.86 23.13
N CYS A 163 -23.25 -16.88 23.82
CA CYS A 163 -23.10 -18.21 23.23
C CYS A 163 -23.23 -19.25 24.34
N ASN A 164 -24.49 -19.54 24.72
CA ASN A 164 -24.84 -20.73 25.46
C ASN A 164 -25.61 -21.67 24.49
N PRO A 165 -25.12 -22.85 24.16
CA PRO A 165 -25.87 -23.80 23.35
C PRO A 165 -26.97 -24.47 24.23
N PRO A 166 -28.14 -24.81 23.65
CA PRO A 166 -29.20 -25.50 24.38
C PRO A 166 -28.77 -26.91 24.76
N GLY A 167 -28.98 -27.26 26.02
CA GLY A 167 -28.70 -28.57 26.54
C GLY A 167 -29.62 -29.61 25.96
N ASP A 168 -29.05 -30.75 25.60
CA ASP A 168 -29.72 -31.99 25.31
C ASP A 168 -30.37 -32.54 26.55
N ASN A 169 -31.68 -32.62 26.53
CA ASN A 169 -32.49 -33.40 27.43
C ASN A 169 -32.84 -34.72 26.77
N ASP A 170 -32.00 -35.72 26.89
CA ASP A 170 -32.45 -37.10 26.75
C ASP A 170 -33.03 -37.56 28.08
N ARG A 171 -34.31 -37.83 28.04
CA ARG A 171 -35.02 -38.63 29.04
C ARG A 171 -35.28 -40.00 28.46
N ASP A 172 -34.68 -40.96 29.16
CA ASP A 172 -35.10 -42.36 29.18
C ASP A 172 -36.60 -42.57 29.20
N ALA A 173 -37.00 -43.63 28.49
CA ALA A 173 -38.07 -44.51 28.90
C ALA A 173 -38.00 -45.88 28.25
N SER A 174 -37.73 -46.87 29.08
CA SER A 174 -38.14 -48.30 28.94
C SER A 174 -37.40 -49.16 27.97
#